data_61e868aa6c1ccba528e045a23bbe0d76
#
_entry.id   61e868aa6c1ccba528e045a23bbe0d76
#
_cell.length_a   1.000
_cell.length_b   1.000
_cell.length_c   1.000
_cell.angle_alpha   90.00
_cell.angle_beta   90.00
_cell.angle_gamma   90.00
#
_symmetry.space_group_name_H-M   'P 1'
#
loop_
_entity.id
_entity.type
_entity.pdbx_description
1 polymer ?
#
loop_
_entity_poly.entity_id
_entity_poly.type
_entity_poly.pdbx_seq_one_letter_code
_entity_poly.pdbx_strand_id
1 'polypeptide(L)'
;VVVRDPSVRRQLGDLCEPTVRLYAAQVAAGEAPFNSVVPTSVDMAAARRTASAAGEPPMFQRLDAVPVVLVVSVDLAVVASVDKDMDRVGLVSGGSVYPLVWNILLAARAEGYGGVITTLVVPAEEQVKELLGLPSTHAVAALVPLGRPVRQLTRLRRRAVEEFVTVDRFDGLPLVAATE
;
A
#
# COMPACT_ATOMS: atom_id res chain seq x y z
N VAL A 1 2.57 -14.20 5.40
CA VAL A 1 2.58 -14.49 6.86
C VAL A 1 1.33 -13.93 7.51
N VAL A 2 0.71 -14.69 8.41
CA VAL A 2 -0.43 -14.24 9.23
C VAL A 2 0.09 -13.88 10.62
N VAL A 3 0.08 -12.58 10.95
CA VAL A 3 0.61 -12.08 12.22
C VAL A 3 -0.54 -11.89 13.21
N ARG A 4 -0.52 -12.69 14.29
CA ARG A 4 -1.51 -12.69 15.36
C ARG A 4 -0.95 -12.21 16.70
N ASP A 5 0.36 -12.24 16.87
CA ASP A 5 1.04 -11.78 18.07
C ASP A 5 0.99 -10.24 18.16
N PRO A 6 0.44 -9.66 19.25
CA PRO A 6 0.33 -8.21 19.40
C PRO A 6 1.68 -7.50 19.43
N SER A 7 2.72 -8.15 19.97
CA SER A 7 4.06 -7.55 20.05
C SER A 7 4.70 -7.42 18.66
N VAL A 8 4.54 -8.44 17.82
CA VAL A 8 5.01 -8.41 16.42
C VAL A 8 4.23 -7.38 15.61
N ARG A 9 2.90 -7.29 15.81
CA ARG A 9 2.09 -6.26 15.15
C ARG A 9 2.49 -4.85 15.56
N ARG A 10 2.85 -4.63 16.82
CA ARG A 10 3.38 -3.35 17.31
C ARG A 10 4.68 -3.00 16.59
N GLN A 11 5.63 -3.92 16.55
CA GLN A 11 6.91 -3.72 15.85
C GLN A 11 6.71 -3.38 14.36
N LEU A 12 5.77 -4.05 13.69
CA LEU A 12 5.40 -3.68 12.30
C LEU A 12 4.86 -2.25 12.20
N GLY A 13 4.06 -1.81 13.18
CA GLY A 13 3.59 -0.43 13.28
C GLY A 13 4.74 0.57 13.44
N ASP A 14 5.67 0.28 14.35
CA ASP A 14 6.85 1.11 14.60
C ASP A 14 7.74 1.22 13.34
N LEU A 15 7.85 0.14 12.57
CA LEU A 15 8.57 0.15 11.28
C LEU A 15 7.88 0.99 10.19
N CYS A 16 6.56 1.17 10.26
CA CYS A 16 5.84 2.07 9.34
C CYS A 16 6.08 3.55 9.66
N GLU A 17 6.34 3.90 10.92
CA GLU A 17 6.29 5.27 11.43
C GLU A 17 7.19 6.24 10.68
N PRO A 18 8.48 5.94 10.38
CA PRO A 18 9.33 6.87 9.62
C PRO A 18 8.77 7.19 8.22
N THR A 19 8.11 6.23 7.59
CA THR A 19 7.50 6.40 6.27
C THR A 19 6.22 7.23 6.34
N VAL A 20 5.42 7.05 7.39
CA VAL A 20 4.23 7.87 7.68
C VAL A 20 4.61 9.33 7.87
N ARG A 21 5.68 9.61 8.62
CA ARG A 21 6.17 10.97 8.85
C ARG A 21 6.61 11.65 7.54
N LEU A 22 7.36 10.92 6.72
CA LEU A 22 7.76 11.43 5.41
C LEU A 22 6.55 11.71 4.51
N TYR A 23 5.58 10.78 4.48
CA TYR A 23 4.33 10.97 3.75
C TYR A 23 3.62 12.26 4.19
N ALA A 24 3.46 12.45 5.50
CA ALA A 24 2.81 13.65 6.05
C ALA A 24 3.56 14.95 5.70
N ALA A 25 4.90 14.92 5.75
CA ALA A 25 5.72 16.08 5.37
C ALA A 25 5.57 16.44 3.88
N GLN A 26 5.54 15.43 3.00
CA GLN A 26 5.33 15.65 1.56
C GLN A 26 3.93 16.20 1.26
N VAL A 27 2.88 15.66 1.92
CA VAL A 27 1.53 16.22 1.82
C VAL A 27 1.47 17.66 2.30
N ALA A 28 2.11 17.98 3.43
CA ALA A 28 2.17 19.34 3.96
C ALA A 28 2.91 20.32 3.03
N ALA A 29 3.89 19.82 2.27
CA ALA A 29 4.58 20.57 1.22
C ALA A 29 3.78 20.70 -0.09
N GLY A 30 2.56 20.14 -0.17
CA GLY A 30 1.73 20.16 -1.38
C GLY A 30 2.21 19.19 -2.47
N GLU A 31 3.07 18.23 -2.13
CA GLU A 31 3.60 17.25 -3.08
C GLU A 31 2.69 16.02 -3.19
N ALA A 32 2.79 15.31 -4.32
CA ALA A 32 2.30 13.94 -4.43
C ALA A 32 3.29 13.02 -3.70
N PRO A 33 2.92 12.40 -2.57
CA PRO A 33 3.87 11.62 -1.79
C PRO A 33 4.46 10.45 -2.57
N PHE A 34 5.77 10.22 -2.39
CA PHE A 34 6.52 9.16 -3.04
C PHE A 34 6.42 9.17 -4.57
N ASN A 35 6.29 10.36 -5.17
CA ASN A 35 6.27 10.50 -6.62
C ASN A 35 7.56 9.91 -7.23
N SER A 36 7.42 9.01 -8.19
CA SER A 36 8.55 8.33 -8.83
C SER A 36 9.19 9.13 -9.98
N VAL A 37 8.57 10.23 -10.40
CA VAL A 37 9.00 11.07 -11.53
C VAL A 37 9.48 12.43 -11.06
N VAL A 38 8.72 13.07 -10.17
CA VAL A 38 9.03 14.40 -9.64
C VAL A 38 9.77 14.25 -8.31
N PRO A 39 11.03 14.71 -8.21
CA PRO A 39 11.78 14.66 -6.96
C PRO A 39 11.09 15.48 -5.87
N THR A 40 11.16 14.99 -4.63
CA THR A 40 10.66 15.73 -3.46
C THR A 40 11.59 16.89 -3.10
N SER A 41 11.02 18.00 -2.64
CA SER A 41 11.74 19.13 -2.03
C SER A 41 11.96 18.93 -0.52
N VAL A 42 11.28 17.95 0.08
CA VAL A 42 11.34 17.67 1.51
C VAL A 42 12.67 17.01 1.88
N ASP A 43 13.32 17.48 2.95
CA ASP A 43 14.44 16.75 3.56
C ASP A 43 13.91 15.43 4.17
N MET A 44 14.08 14.37 3.41
CA MET A 44 13.57 13.03 3.78
C MET A 44 14.18 12.53 5.10
N ALA A 45 15.44 12.85 5.38
CA ALA A 45 16.09 12.38 6.59
C ALA A 45 15.59 13.14 7.82
N ALA A 46 15.41 14.46 7.71
CA ALA A 46 14.82 15.27 8.76
C ALA A 46 13.35 14.89 9.00
N ALA A 47 12.55 14.73 7.94
CA ALA A 47 11.14 14.37 8.04
C ALA A 47 10.94 13.03 8.77
N ARG A 48 11.75 12.02 8.47
CA ARG A 48 11.67 10.70 9.14
C ARG A 48 12.02 10.75 10.62
N ARG A 49 12.86 11.71 11.05
CA ARG A 49 13.27 11.87 12.45
C ARG A 49 12.36 12.79 13.26
N THR A 50 11.60 13.63 12.60
CA THR A 50 10.69 14.57 13.27
C THR A 50 9.65 13.80 14.07
N ALA A 51 9.47 14.16 15.34
CA ALA A 51 8.41 13.57 16.15
C ALA A 51 7.05 13.80 15.47
N SER A 52 6.20 12.79 15.56
CA SER A 52 4.89 12.84 14.93
C SER A 52 4.10 14.05 15.38
N ALA A 53 3.69 14.89 14.43
CA ALA A 53 2.72 15.94 14.71
C ALA A 53 1.34 15.32 14.95
N ALA A 54 0.53 15.97 15.79
CA ALA A 54 -0.87 15.57 16.00
C ALA A 54 -1.58 15.45 14.63
N GLY A 55 -2.03 14.26 14.26
CA GLY A 55 -2.70 14.00 12.98
C GLY A 55 -2.23 12.78 12.22
N GLU A 56 -1.33 11.96 12.77
CA GLU A 56 -1.00 10.66 12.17
C GLU A 56 -2.23 9.76 12.04
N PRO A 57 -2.34 8.98 10.96
CA PRO A 57 -3.44 8.03 10.82
C PRO A 57 -3.48 7.07 12.02
N PRO A 58 -4.58 7.00 12.78
CA PRO A 58 -4.67 6.16 13.98
C PRO A 58 -4.34 4.69 13.73
N MET A 59 -4.50 4.25 12.50
CA MET A 59 -4.29 2.86 12.09
C MET A 59 -2.85 2.38 12.29
N PHE A 60 -1.86 3.22 11.98
CA PHE A 60 -0.44 2.82 12.07
C PHE A 60 0.10 2.91 13.49
N GLN A 61 -0.52 3.72 14.33
CA GLN A 61 -0.17 3.83 15.75
C GLN A 61 -0.67 2.65 16.59
N ARG A 62 -1.65 1.89 16.09
CA ARG A 62 -2.35 0.86 16.86
C ARG A 62 -2.50 -0.45 16.09
N LEU A 63 -1.48 -0.87 15.31
CA LEU A 63 -1.51 -2.19 14.66
C LEU A 63 -1.61 -3.34 15.69
N ASP A 64 -1.15 -3.15 16.90
CA ASP A 64 -1.31 -4.09 18.02
C ASP A 64 -2.78 -4.33 18.39
N ALA A 65 -3.65 -3.34 18.20
CA ALA A 65 -5.08 -3.44 18.44
C ALA A 65 -5.87 -4.11 17.30
N VAL A 66 -5.26 -4.25 16.12
CA VAL A 66 -5.89 -4.95 14.99
C VAL A 66 -5.83 -6.47 15.21
N PRO A 67 -6.94 -7.22 15.07
CA PRO A 67 -6.95 -8.65 15.37
C PRO A 67 -5.93 -9.47 14.58
N VAL A 68 -5.77 -9.15 13.29
CA VAL A 68 -4.88 -9.86 12.36
C VAL A 68 -4.24 -8.87 11.41
N VAL A 69 -2.94 -9.04 11.17
CA VAL A 69 -2.22 -8.38 10.07
C VAL A 69 -1.64 -9.44 9.17
N LEU A 70 -1.94 -9.38 7.87
CA LEU A 70 -1.25 -10.19 6.88
C LEU A 70 -0.03 -9.42 6.39
N VAL A 71 1.12 -10.07 6.35
CA VAL A 71 2.30 -9.60 5.64
C VAL A 71 2.41 -10.38 4.34
N VAL A 72 2.23 -9.69 3.24
CA VAL A 72 2.33 -10.26 1.90
C VAL A 72 3.74 -10.05 1.39
N SER A 73 4.41 -11.13 1.06
CA SER A 73 5.72 -11.11 0.42
C SER A 73 5.68 -11.90 -0.88
N VAL A 74 6.59 -11.59 -1.77
CA VAL A 74 6.74 -12.27 -3.07
C VAL A 74 8.17 -12.77 -3.20
N ASP A 75 8.34 -14.02 -3.63
CA ASP A 75 9.65 -14.55 -3.97
C ASP A 75 10.07 -14.04 -5.36
N LEU A 76 11.03 -13.14 -5.37
CA LEU A 76 11.54 -12.53 -6.61
C LEU A 76 12.29 -13.53 -7.50
N ALA A 77 12.67 -14.69 -6.97
CA ALA A 77 13.33 -15.73 -7.76
C ALA A 77 12.37 -16.43 -8.75
N VAL A 78 11.06 -16.36 -8.49
CA VAL A 78 10.03 -17.05 -9.30
C VAL A 78 9.00 -16.12 -9.94
N VAL A 79 9.06 -14.80 -9.67
CA VAL A 79 8.14 -13.84 -10.29
C VAL A 79 8.74 -13.26 -11.58
N ALA A 80 7.93 -13.20 -12.63
CA ALA A 80 8.30 -12.55 -13.86
C ALA A 80 8.20 -11.02 -13.73
N SER A 81 9.24 -10.32 -14.17
CA SER A 81 9.30 -8.85 -14.23
C SER A 81 9.92 -8.42 -15.55
N VAL A 82 9.13 -8.50 -16.63
CA VAL A 82 9.59 -8.22 -18.00
C VAL A 82 10.02 -6.77 -18.20
N ASP A 83 9.68 -5.90 -17.29
CA ASP A 83 10.03 -4.48 -17.29
C ASP A 83 11.17 -4.11 -16.32
N LYS A 84 11.90 -5.11 -15.81
CA LYS A 84 12.96 -4.89 -14.80
C LYS A 84 14.15 -4.05 -15.31
N ASP A 85 14.39 -4.10 -16.63
CA ASP A 85 15.52 -3.40 -17.28
C ASP A 85 15.08 -2.09 -17.98
N MET A 86 13.85 -1.63 -17.77
CA MET A 86 13.36 -0.37 -18.32
C MET A 86 13.80 0.82 -17.46
N ASP A 87 14.05 1.97 -18.11
CA ASP A 87 14.38 3.23 -17.44
C ASP A 87 13.14 3.89 -16.83
N ARG A 88 12.45 3.16 -15.96
CA ARG A 88 11.33 3.59 -15.10
C ARG A 88 11.10 2.59 -13.99
N VAL A 89 10.29 2.96 -13.02
CA VAL A 89 9.85 2.02 -11.97
C VAL A 89 9.13 0.82 -12.58
N GLY A 90 9.54 -0.39 -12.20
CA GLY A 90 8.91 -1.64 -12.61
C GLY A 90 7.50 -1.78 -12.02
N LEU A 91 6.55 -2.25 -12.81
CA LEU A 91 5.16 -2.43 -12.39
C LEU A 91 4.68 -3.89 -12.54
N VAL A 92 5.29 -4.65 -13.46
CA VAL A 92 4.77 -5.95 -13.90
C VAL A 92 4.84 -6.99 -12.79
N SER A 93 5.88 -6.99 -11.97
CA SER A 93 6.01 -7.91 -10.83
C SER A 93 4.85 -7.81 -9.82
N GLY A 94 4.23 -6.64 -9.69
CA GLY A 94 3.04 -6.44 -8.85
C GLY A 94 1.76 -7.08 -9.40
N GLY A 95 1.72 -7.40 -10.70
CA GLY A 95 0.52 -7.87 -11.39
C GLY A 95 -0.06 -9.19 -10.87
N SER A 96 0.77 -10.07 -10.31
CA SER A 96 0.30 -11.32 -9.66
C SER A 96 0.03 -11.16 -8.17
N VAL A 97 0.66 -10.18 -7.51
CA VAL A 97 0.61 -9.99 -6.05
C VAL A 97 -0.62 -9.18 -5.65
N TYR A 98 -0.81 -8.01 -6.23
CA TYR A 98 -1.89 -7.10 -5.80
C TYR A 98 -3.30 -7.60 -6.15
N PRO A 99 -3.57 -8.31 -7.24
CA PRO A 99 -4.85 -8.97 -7.45
C PRO A 99 -5.18 -10.04 -6.40
N LEU A 100 -4.17 -10.80 -5.93
CA LEU A 100 -4.35 -11.72 -4.80
C LEU A 100 -4.77 -10.95 -3.54
N VAL A 101 -4.05 -9.88 -3.20
CA VAL A 101 -4.36 -9.06 -2.01
C VAL A 101 -5.75 -8.44 -2.12
N TRP A 102 -6.13 -7.99 -3.30
CA TRP A 102 -7.46 -7.46 -3.57
C TRP A 102 -8.55 -8.51 -3.33
N ASN A 103 -8.35 -9.74 -3.83
CA ASN A 103 -9.28 -10.84 -3.61
C ASN A 103 -9.39 -11.23 -2.13
N ILE A 104 -8.30 -11.17 -1.36
CA ILE A 104 -8.34 -11.33 0.10
C ILE A 104 -9.26 -10.29 0.75
N LEU A 105 -9.17 -9.02 0.35
CA LEU A 105 -10.05 -7.95 0.87
C LEU A 105 -11.51 -8.16 0.47
N LEU A 106 -11.78 -8.61 -0.75
CA LEU A 106 -13.14 -8.91 -1.21
C LEU A 106 -13.74 -10.09 -0.42
N ALA A 107 -12.96 -11.16 -0.23
CA ALA A 107 -13.36 -12.30 0.59
C ALA A 107 -13.61 -11.89 2.05
N ALA A 108 -12.71 -11.11 2.65
CA ALA A 108 -12.90 -10.59 4.00
C ALA A 108 -14.19 -9.76 4.11
N ARG A 109 -14.49 -8.94 3.09
CA ARG A 109 -15.73 -8.16 3.05
C ARG A 109 -16.97 -9.06 2.96
N ALA A 110 -16.94 -10.11 2.17
CA ALA A 110 -18.05 -11.08 2.06
C ALA A 110 -18.36 -11.74 3.41
N GLU A 111 -17.33 -11.96 4.24
CA GLU A 111 -17.42 -12.50 5.60
C GLU A 111 -17.71 -11.41 6.67
N GLY A 112 -18.04 -10.18 6.26
CA GLY A 112 -18.37 -9.09 7.17
C GLY A 112 -17.18 -8.38 7.83
N TYR A 113 -15.97 -8.63 7.35
CA TYR A 113 -14.76 -7.95 7.80
C TYR A 113 -14.38 -6.78 6.89
N GLY A 114 -13.47 -5.97 7.35
CA GLY A 114 -12.83 -4.90 6.59
C GLY A 114 -11.31 -4.96 6.68
N GLY A 115 -10.66 -4.32 5.75
CA GLY A 115 -9.21 -4.23 5.72
C GLY A 115 -8.74 -3.18 4.73
N VAL A 116 -7.45 -2.97 4.69
CA VAL A 116 -6.79 -2.03 3.77
C VAL A 116 -5.45 -2.59 3.34
N ILE A 117 -5.01 -2.24 2.13
CA ILE A 117 -3.63 -2.48 1.68
C ILE A 117 -2.79 -1.28 2.08
N THR A 118 -1.67 -1.52 2.75
CA THR A 118 -0.66 -0.49 2.99
C THR A 118 0.73 -0.99 2.62
N THR A 119 1.54 -0.10 2.04
CA THR A 119 2.92 -0.36 1.63
C THR A 119 3.94 0.42 2.46
N LEU A 120 3.47 1.11 3.51
CA LEU A 120 4.31 2.03 4.30
C LEU A 120 5.43 1.34 5.08
N VAL A 121 5.37 0.03 5.24
CA VAL A 121 6.44 -0.77 5.85
C VAL A 121 7.56 -1.11 4.88
N VAL A 122 7.31 -1.05 3.56
CA VAL A 122 8.24 -1.51 2.53
C VAL A 122 9.65 -0.87 2.62
N PRO A 123 9.80 0.43 2.94
CA PRO A 123 11.13 1.00 3.13
C PRO A 123 11.94 0.40 4.29
N ALA A 124 11.29 -0.35 5.19
CA ALA A 124 11.92 -1.10 6.28
C ALA A 124 11.97 -2.61 6.00
N GLU A 125 12.02 -3.01 4.73
CA GLU A 125 11.90 -4.40 4.29
C GLU A 125 12.88 -5.35 5.00
N GLU A 126 14.14 -4.95 5.17
CA GLU A 126 15.15 -5.80 5.81
C GLU A 126 14.79 -6.10 7.27
N GLN A 127 14.30 -5.10 8.01
CA GLN A 127 13.84 -5.29 9.38
C GLN A 127 12.58 -6.18 9.44
N VAL A 128 11.69 -6.08 8.46
CA VAL A 128 10.53 -6.97 8.35
C VAL A 128 10.96 -8.40 8.06
N LYS A 129 11.95 -8.59 7.17
CA LYS A 129 12.52 -9.91 6.90
C LYS A 129 13.12 -10.54 8.15
N GLU A 130 13.91 -9.78 8.89
CA GLU A 130 14.52 -10.22 10.15
C GLU A 130 13.43 -10.58 11.18
N LEU A 131 12.46 -9.69 11.40
CA LEU A 131 11.37 -9.87 12.36
C LEU A 131 10.54 -11.13 12.09
N LEU A 132 10.30 -11.45 10.83
CA LEU A 132 9.39 -12.52 10.41
C LEU A 132 10.10 -13.78 9.88
N GLY A 133 11.43 -13.78 9.80
CA GLY A 133 12.20 -14.87 9.24
C GLY A 133 11.95 -15.09 7.74
N LEU A 134 11.74 -14.02 6.97
CA LEU A 134 11.52 -14.13 5.53
C LEU A 134 12.85 -14.42 4.81
N PRO A 135 12.84 -15.26 3.76
CA PRO A 135 14.03 -15.48 2.95
C PRO A 135 14.53 -14.20 2.27
N SER A 136 15.83 -14.12 2.02
CA SER A 136 16.46 -12.95 1.38
C SER A 136 15.94 -12.67 -0.03
N THR A 137 15.46 -13.70 -0.75
CA THR A 137 14.86 -13.56 -2.08
C THR A 137 13.46 -12.94 -2.07
N HIS A 138 12.83 -12.85 -0.90
CA HIS A 138 11.49 -12.29 -0.78
C HIS A 138 11.53 -10.77 -0.70
N ALA A 139 10.60 -10.12 -1.40
CA ALA A 139 10.27 -8.71 -1.23
C ALA A 139 8.96 -8.58 -0.46
N VAL A 140 8.86 -7.60 0.43
CA VAL A 140 7.62 -7.26 1.14
C VAL A 140 6.74 -6.42 0.23
N ALA A 141 5.57 -6.94 -0.14
CA ALA A 141 4.65 -6.27 -1.04
C ALA A 141 3.63 -5.38 -0.32
N ALA A 142 3.10 -5.84 0.82
CA ALA A 142 2.09 -5.10 1.57
C ALA A 142 1.90 -5.63 2.99
N LEU A 143 1.36 -4.77 3.85
CA LEU A 143 0.61 -5.16 5.05
C LEU A 143 -0.89 -5.07 4.75
N VAL A 144 -1.65 -6.02 5.30
CA VAL A 144 -3.11 -6.03 5.20
C VAL A 144 -3.68 -6.24 6.60
N PRO A 145 -3.90 -5.17 7.37
CA PRO A 145 -4.65 -5.25 8.61
C PRO A 145 -6.11 -5.58 8.32
N LEU A 146 -6.65 -6.55 9.07
CA LEU A 146 -8.01 -7.04 8.94
C LEU A 146 -8.73 -6.97 10.29
N GLY A 147 -9.99 -6.55 10.29
CA GLY A 147 -10.79 -6.46 11.49
C GLY A 147 -12.28 -6.22 11.19
N ARG A 148 -13.09 -6.07 12.22
CA ARG A 148 -14.49 -5.68 12.04
C ARG A 148 -14.57 -4.19 11.71
N PRO A 149 -15.22 -3.80 10.58
CA PRO A 149 -15.33 -2.40 10.21
C PRO A 149 -16.28 -1.67 11.15
N VAL A 150 -15.92 -0.46 11.58
CA VAL A 150 -16.82 0.44 12.31
C VAL A 150 -18.02 0.83 11.44
N ARG A 151 -17.77 0.98 10.14
CA ARG A 151 -18.80 1.29 9.13
C ARG A 151 -18.50 0.54 7.84
N GLN A 152 -19.46 -0.22 7.37
CA GLN A 152 -19.39 -0.87 6.05
C GLN A 152 -19.88 0.10 4.98
N LEU A 153 -19.01 0.43 4.03
CA LEU A 153 -19.39 1.29 2.90
C LEU A 153 -20.27 0.51 1.92
N THR A 154 -21.42 1.07 1.57
CA THR A 154 -22.40 0.49 0.63
C THR A 154 -22.47 1.25 -0.68
N ARG A 155 -21.98 2.48 -0.71
CA ARG A 155 -21.91 3.32 -1.92
C ARG A 155 -20.52 3.87 -2.09
N LEU A 156 -20.02 3.78 -3.30
CA LEU A 156 -18.74 4.35 -3.69
C LEU A 156 -18.99 5.52 -4.64
N ARG A 157 -18.30 6.64 -4.43
CA ARG A 157 -18.19 7.69 -5.46
C ARG A 157 -17.06 7.32 -6.39
N ARG A 158 -17.33 7.24 -7.66
CA ARG A 158 -16.36 7.01 -8.72
C ARG A 158 -16.53 8.07 -9.77
N ARG A 159 -15.46 8.38 -10.46
CA ARG A 159 -15.53 9.19 -11.69
C ARG A 159 -16.32 8.42 -12.74
N ALA A 160 -16.99 9.14 -13.64
CA ALA A 160 -17.61 8.54 -14.79
C ALA A 160 -16.55 7.95 -15.72
N VAL A 161 -16.87 6.87 -16.43
CA VAL A 161 -15.89 6.14 -17.25
C VAL A 161 -15.33 7.04 -18.35
N GLU A 162 -16.15 7.84 -18.96
CA GLU A 162 -15.84 8.82 -20.01
C GLU A 162 -14.85 9.90 -19.55
N GLU A 163 -14.65 10.10 -18.25
CA GLU A 163 -13.68 11.07 -17.73
C GLU A 163 -12.24 10.58 -17.77
N PHE A 164 -12.00 9.28 -17.94
CA PHE A 164 -10.65 8.70 -17.85
C PHE A 164 -10.40 7.55 -18.82
N VAL A 165 -11.38 7.15 -19.61
CA VAL A 165 -11.24 6.12 -20.65
C VAL A 165 -11.45 6.75 -22.02
N THR A 166 -10.51 6.53 -22.93
CA THR A 166 -10.55 7.00 -24.30
C THR A 166 -10.51 5.82 -25.27
N VAL A 167 -10.99 6.01 -26.48
CA VAL A 167 -11.03 4.99 -27.53
C VAL A 167 -9.72 5.03 -28.33
N ASP A 168 -9.13 3.89 -28.57
CA ASP A 168 -7.96 3.62 -29.42
C ASP A 168 -6.66 4.33 -28.99
N ARG A 169 -6.69 5.56 -28.51
CA ARG A 169 -5.52 6.39 -28.20
C ARG A 169 -5.74 7.12 -26.86
N PHE A 170 -4.64 7.47 -26.16
CA PHE A 170 -4.69 8.24 -24.91
C PHE A 170 -5.36 9.62 -25.11
N ASP A 171 -5.14 10.25 -26.26
CA ASP A 171 -5.75 11.51 -26.69
C ASP A 171 -6.99 11.31 -27.59
N GLY A 172 -7.57 10.11 -27.62
CA GLY A 172 -8.76 9.75 -28.36
C GLY A 172 -10.07 10.29 -27.78
N LEU A 173 -11.17 9.99 -28.41
CA LEU A 173 -12.49 10.37 -27.91
C LEU A 173 -12.80 9.64 -26.61
N PRO A 174 -13.51 10.27 -25.65
CA PRO A 174 -13.99 9.59 -24.46
C PRO A 174 -14.84 8.37 -24.80
N LEU A 175 -14.71 7.30 -24.02
CA LEU A 175 -15.58 6.13 -24.13
C LEU A 175 -16.98 6.51 -23.62
N VAL A 176 -17.92 6.72 -24.52
CA VAL A 176 -19.33 6.99 -24.20
C VAL A 176 -20.08 5.67 -24.18
N ALA A 177 -20.89 5.42 -23.14
CA ALA A 177 -21.79 4.27 -23.13
C ALA A 177 -22.75 4.35 -24.32
N ALA A 178 -22.92 3.24 -25.05
CA ALA A 178 -23.96 3.19 -26.08
C ALA A 178 -25.32 3.50 -25.43
N THR A 179 -25.98 4.56 -25.90
CA THR A 179 -27.39 4.81 -25.56
C THR A 179 -28.21 3.72 -26.23
N GLU A 180 -28.81 2.82 -25.42
CA GLU A 180 -29.83 1.88 -25.87
C GLU A 180 -31.09 2.63 -26.36
#